data_5f2ab4299a083f7221fd9f779914f94c
#
_entry.id   5f2ab4299a083f7221fd9f779914f94c
#
_cell.length_a   1.000
_cell.length_b   1.000
_cell.length_c   1.000
_cell.angle_alpha   90.00
_cell.angle_beta   90.00
_cell.angle_gamma   90.00
#
_symmetry.space_group_name_H-M   'P 1'
#
loop_
_entity.id
_entity.type
_entity.pdbx_description
1 polymer ?
#
loop_
_entity_poly.entity_id
_entity_poly.type
_entity_poly.pdbx_seq_one_letter_code
_entity_poly.pdbx_strand_id
1 'polypeptide(L)'
;MNDPSKLLCINTRNGIELIDLTQVVYLRADGNYTMFVTADGKSKTHLSTLARFEEEINALAERSGGGERSAFFRVSRSYLVNTDYVSGVSLSTQSISFFADSVKPLVISKKLLKVLQNYIYDCYCKRLGREE
;
A
#
# COMPACT_ATOMS: atom_id res chain seq x y z
N MET A 1 -13.31 2.44 17.15
CA MET A 1 -12.07 1.88 17.73
C MET A 1 -11.27 1.19 16.66
N ASN A 2 -9.97 1.46 16.59
CA ASN A 2 -9.13 0.89 15.54
C ASN A 2 -8.80 -0.58 15.83
N ASP A 3 -8.81 -1.37 14.77
CA ASP A 3 -8.41 -2.77 14.83
C ASP A 3 -6.89 -2.85 15.06
N PRO A 4 -6.42 -3.47 16.14
CA PRO A 4 -4.99 -3.57 16.41
C PRO A 4 -4.18 -4.23 15.29
N SER A 5 -4.79 -5.13 14.50
CA SER A 5 -4.09 -5.78 13.38
C SER A 5 -3.84 -4.81 12.22
N LYS A 6 -4.44 -3.62 12.27
CA LYS A 6 -4.27 -2.58 11.26
C LYS A 6 -3.43 -1.41 11.76
N LEU A 7 -2.88 -1.50 12.96
CA LEU A 7 -2.03 -0.46 13.53
C LEU A 7 -0.57 -0.88 13.47
N LEU A 8 0.23 -0.10 12.76
CA LEU A 8 1.66 -0.31 12.68
C LEU A 8 2.34 0.53 13.75
N CYS A 9 3.11 -0.12 14.62
CA CYS A 9 3.83 0.58 15.68
C CYS A 9 5.25 0.89 15.22
N ILE A 10 5.60 2.16 15.24
CA ILE A 10 6.93 2.63 14.83
C ILE A 10 7.65 3.22 16.03
N ASN A 11 8.86 2.75 16.30
CA ASN A 11 9.72 3.35 17.30
C ASN A 11 10.31 4.64 16.76
N THR A 12 10.21 5.70 17.54
CA THR A 12 10.81 6.99 17.22
C THR A 12 11.84 7.36 18.28
N ARG A 13 12.59 8.42 18.02
CA ARG A 13 13.60 8.88 18.99
C ARG A 13 12.96 9.20 20.35
N ASN A 14 11.77 9.73 20.36
CA ASN A 14 11.10 10.20 21.56
C ASN A 14 9.97 9.29 22.06
N GLY A 15 9.85 8.08 21.52
CA GLY A 15 8.80 7.18 21.94
C GLY A 15 8.33 6.26 20.82
N ILE A 16 7.03 6.11 20.72
CA ILE A 16 6.44 5.30 19.65
C ILE A 16 5.35 6.10 18.95
N GLU A 17 5.07 5.68 17.71
CA GLU A 17 3.97 6.24 16.94
C GLU A 17 3.17 5.09 16.34
N LEU A 18 1.85 5.19 16.42
CA LEU A 18 0.97 4.19 15.82
C LEU A 18 0.41 4.76 14.51
N ILE A 19 0.52 3.99 13.45
CA ILE A 19 -0.01 4.37 12.15
C ILE A 19 -1.17 3.46 11.81
N ASP A 20 -2.31 4.07 11.51
CA ASP A 20 -3.50 3.35 11.06
C ASP A 20 -3.34 3.04 9.58
N LEU A 21 -3.05 1.78 9.28
CA LEU A 21 -2.82 1.34 7.89
C LEU A 21 -4.05 1.47 7.01
N THR A 22 -5.26 1.54 7.61
CA THR A 22 -6.48 1.74 6.81
C THR A 22 -6.54 3.14 6.20
N GLN A 23 -5.73 4.07 6.68
CA GLN A 23 -5.66 5.43 6.15
C GLN A 23 -4.48 5.62 5.19
N VAL A 24 -3.62 4.63 5.06
CA VAL A 24 -2.43 4.74 4.22
C VAL A 24 -2.74 4.29 2.80
N VAL A 25 -2.48 5.19 1.83
CA VAL A 25 -2.71 4.92 0.42
C VAL A 25 -1.52 4.22 -0.20
N TYR A 26 -0.31 4.72 0.08
CA TYR A 26 0.90 4.05 -0.37
C TYR A 26 2.11 4.50 0.44
N LEU A 27 3.18 3.70 0.33
CA LEU A 27 4.49 4.04 0.89
C LEU A 27 5.47 4.20 -0.26
N ARG A 28 6.38 5.17 -0.12
CA ARG A 28 7.42 5.42 -1.10
C ARG A 28 8.80 5.41 -0.45
N ALA A 29 9.73 4.68 -1.07
CA ALA A 29 11.11 4.64 -0.60
C ALA A 29 11.79 5.99 -0.86
N ASP A 30 12.57 6.46 0.12
CA ASP A 30 13.32 7.71 0.05
C ASP A 30 14.65 7.51 0.79
N GLY A 31 15.62 6.89 0.10
CA GLY A 31 16.90 6.54 0.71
C GLY A 31 16.69 5.55 1.86
N ASN A 32 17.19 5.91 3.04
CA ASN A 32 17.03 5.10 4.25
C ASN A 32 15.70 5.37 4.97
N TYR A 33 14.86 6.19 4.37
CA TYR A 33 13.56 6.57 4.94
C TYR A 33 12.44 6.05 4.05
N THR A 34 11.24 6.02 4.60
CA THR A 34 10.04 5.69 3.85
C THR A 34 8.99 6.75 4.12
N MET A 35 8.38 7.24 3.04
CA MET A 35 7.30 8.22 3.14
C MET A 35 5.97 7.49 3.09
N PHE A 36 5.12 7.74 4.09
CA PHE A 36 3.76 7.22 4.15
C PHE A 36 2.81 8.31 3.66
N VAL A 37 2.00 8.02 2.66
CA VAL A 37 1.01 8.95 2.12
C VAL A 37 -0.37 8.49 2.54
N THR A 38 -1.12 9.37 3.20
CA THR A 38 -2.44 9.06 3.72
C THR A 38 -3.54 9.65 2.84
N ALA A 39 -4.78 9.18 3.05
CA ALA A 39 -5.91 9.52 2.17
C ALA A 39 -6.24 11.01 2.17
N ASP A 40 -5.87 11.74 3.21
CA ASP A 40 -6.05 13.20 3.27
C ASP A 40 -5.01 13.97 2.46
N GLY A 41 -4.11 13.26 1.78
CA GLY A 41 -3.06 13.86 0.96
C GLY A 41 -1.81 14.26 1.73
N LYS A 42 -1.80 14.03 3.03
CA LYS A 42 -0.63 14.33 3.84
C LYS A 42 0.40 13.21 3.74
N SER A 43 1.64 13.55 4.04
CA SER A 43 2.70 12.55 4.04
C SER A 43 3.54 12.69 5.29
N LYS A 44 4.13 11.58 5.71
CA LYS A 44 4.99 11.54 6.87
C LYS A 44 6.12 10.56 6.59
N THR A 45 7.34 10.97 6.94
CA THR A 45 8.53 10.19 6.65
C THR A 45 9.05 9.55 7.93
N HIS A 46 9.39 8.26 7.85
CA HIS A 46 9.92 7.50 8.97
C HIS A 46 11.23 6.84 8.60
N LEU A 47 12.10 6.67 9.59
CA LEU A 47 13.42 6.08 9.40
C LEU A 47 13.30 4.55 9.36
N SER A 48 13.32 4.00 8.20
CA SER A 48 13.54 2.59 7.89
C SER A 48 13.31 2.40 6.39
N THR A 49 13.74 1.27 5.87
CA THR A 49 13.60 0.98 4.45
C THR A 49 12.18 0.51 4.12
N LEU A 50 11.80 0.68 2.86
CA LEU A 50 10.51 0.20 2.38
C LEU A 50 10.37 -1.33 2.57
N ALA A 51 11.46 -2.06 2.32
CA ALA A 51 11.45 -3.52 2.49
C ALA A 51 11.15 -3.91 3.94
N ARG A 52 11.70 -3.18 4.90
CA ARG A 52 11.46 -3.45 6.31
C ARG A 52 10.01 -3.20 6.69
N PHE A 53 9.45 -2.09 6.23
CA PHE A 53 8.04 -1.80 6.49
C PHE A 53 7.12 -2.81 5.83
N GLU A 54 7.47 -3.27 4.63
CA GLU A 54 6.71 -4.31 3.97
C GLU A 54 6.67 -5.59 4.82
N GLU A 55 7.81 -6.00 5.36
CA GLU A 55 7.87 -7.17 6.25
C GLU A 55 6.99 -6.99 7.49
N GLU A 56 7.04 -5.82 8.10
CA GLU A 56 6.24 -5.54 9.29
C GLU A 56 4.75 -5.53 9.01
N ILE A 57 4.36 -4.94 7.88
CA ILE A 57 2.95 -4.90 7.46
C ILE A 57 2.44 -6.31 7.17
N ASN A 58 3.23 -7.12 6.49
CA ASN A 58 2.86 -8.51 6.20
C ASN A 58 2.76 -9.33 7.49
N ALA A 59 3.66 -9.10 8.45
CA ALA A 59 3.62 -9.78 9.73
C ALA A 59 2.35 -9.45 10.51
N LEU A 60 1.90 -8.20 10.43
CA LEU A 60 0.63 -7.81 11.06
C LEU A 60 -0.55 -8.54 10.43
N ALA A 61 -0.57 -8.64 9.11
CA ALA A 61 -1.65 -9.32 8.40
C ALA A 61 -1.70 -10.81 8.78
N GLU A 62 -0.55 -11.45 8.93
CA GLU A 62 -0.47 -12.85 9.33
C GLU A 62 -0.97 -13.06 10.76
N ARG A 63 -0.67 -12.14 11.67
CA ARG A 63 -1.08 -12.24 13.06
C ARG A 63 -2.58 -12.08 13.26
N SER A 64 -3.27 -11.49 12.28
CA SER A 64 -4.72 -11.33 12.41
C SER A 64 -5.47 -12.66 12.39
N GLY A 65 -4.80 -13.75 12.01
CA GLY A 65 -5.33 -15.10 12.10
C GLY A 65 -6.38 -15.44 11.06
N GLY A 66 -6.71 -14.52 10.19
CA GLY A 66 -7.74 -14.74 9.17
C GLY A 66 -7.24 -15.38 7.89
N GLY A 67 -5.94 -15.63 7.78
CA GLY A 67 -5.36 -16.14 6.54
C GLY A 67 -5.45 -15.16 5.38
N GLU A 68 -5.84 -13.94 5.66
CA GLU A 68 -5.96 -12.91 4.66
C GLU A 68 -4.61 -12.30 4.35
N ARG A 69 -4.39 -12.01 3.09
CA ARG A 69 -3.19 -11.30 2.67
C ARG A 69 -3.32 -9.83 3.02
N SER A 70 -2.17 -9.20 3.23
CA SER A 70 -2.12 -7.74 3.33
C SER A 70 -2.67 -7.13 2.04
N ALA A 71 -3.39 -6.01 2.16
CA ALA A 71 -3.83 -5.25 1.01
C ALA A 71 -2.68 -4.52 0.32
N PHE A 72 -1.52 -4.46 0.95
CA PHE A 72 -0.36 -3.75 0.40
C PHE A 72 0.40 -4.61 -0.58
N PHE A 73 0.58 -4.09 -1.79
CA PHE A 73 1.24 -4.80 -2.88
C PHE A 73 2.49 -4.04 -3.33
N ARG A 74 3.61 -4.75 -3.40
CA ARG A 74 4.88 -4.15 -3.84
C ARG A 74 4.87 -4.00 -5.35
N VAL A 75 4.71 -2.77 -5.83
CA VAL A 75 4.65 -2.49 -7.27
C VAL A 75 6.06 -2.39 -7.86
N SER A 76 6.98 -1.82 -7.09
CA SER A 76 8.36 -1.61 -7.55
C SER A 76 9.28 -1.53 -6.34
N ARG A 77 10.56 -1.28 -6.59
CA ARG A 77 11.51 -1.03 -5.52
C ARG A 77 11.13 0.20 -4.69
N SER A 78 10.41 1.11 -5.29
CA SER A 78 10.12 2.41 -4.68
C SER A 78 8.72 2.53 -4.08
N TYR A 79 7.79 1.66 -4.45
CA TYR A 79 6.39 1.82 -4.05
C TYR A 79 5.75 0.56 -3.51
N LEU A 80 5.09 0.70 -2.37
CA LEU A 80 4.22 -0.30 -1.77
C LEU A 80 2.84 0.32 -1.71
N VAL A 81 1.88 -0.21 -2.47
CA VAL A 81 0.58 0.41 -2.69
C VAL A 81 -0.52 -0.36 -1.96
N ASN A 82 -1.38 0.36 -1.24
CA ASN A 82 -2.57 -0.21 -0.62
C ASN A 82 -3.63 -0.43 -1.69
N THR A 83 -3.85 -1.67 -2.09
CA THR A 83 -4.77 -1.98 -3.19
C THR A 83 -6.22 -1.64 -2.85
N ASP A 84 -6.56 -1.54 -1.57
CA ASP A 84 -7.91 -1.11 -1.18
C ASP A 84 -8.24 0.31 -1.65
N TYR A 85 -7.22 1.13 -1.90
CA TYR A 85 -7.41 2.49 -2.39
C TYR A 85 -7.29 2.61 -3.90
N VAL A 86 -6.92 1.56 -4.62
CA VAL A 86 -6.74 1.67 -6.07
C VAL A 86 -8.10 1.77 -6.75
N SER A 87 -8.34 2.88 -7.44
CA SER A 87 -9.57 3.10 -8.21
C SER A 87 -9.39 2.77 -9.69
N GLY A 88 -8.17 2.76 -10.17
CA GLY A 88 -7.92 2.42 -11.56
C GLY A 88 -6.45 2.30 -11.88
N VAL A 89 -6.17 1.55 -12.94
CA VAL A 89 -4.84 1.42 -13.52
C VAL A 89 -4.97 1.74 -15.00
N SER A 90 -4.22 2.72 -15.48
CA SER A 90 -4.25 3.11 -16.88
C SER A 90 -2.89 2.85 -17.52
N LEU A 91 -2.86 1.96 -18.49
CA LEU A 91 -1.63 1.67 -19.21
C LEU A 91 -1.26 2.80 -20.17
N SER A 92 -2.26 3.48 -20.73
CA SER A 92 -2.03 4.57 -21.68
C SER A 92 -1.41 5.80 -21.02
N THR A 93 -1.86 6.14 -19.80
CA THR A 93 -1.29 7.25 -19.04
C THR A 93 -0.22 6.80 -18.07
N GLN A 94 0.04 5.50 -18.00
CA GLN A 94 1.02 4.89 -17.10
C GLN A 94 0.82 5.34 -15.66
N SER A 95 -0.42 5.20 -15.16
CA SER A 95 -0.73 5.71 -13.84
C SER A 95 -1.64 4.80 -13.04
N ILE A 96 -1.56 4.96 -11.72
CA ILE A 96 -2.46 4.35 -10.75
C ILE A 96 -3.28 5.48 -10.15
N SER A 97 -4.61 5.37 -10.21
CA SER A 97 -5.52 6.33 -9.58
C SER A 97 -6.05 5.75 -8.28
N PHE A 98 -6.43 6.62 -7.35
CA PHE A 98 -6.85 6.21 -6.02
C PHE A 98 -8.23 6.75 -5.63
N PHE A 99 -8.92 6.01 -4.77
CA PHE A 99 -10.14 6.45 -4.12
C PHE A 99 -9.79 7.42 -2.98
N ALA A 100 -9.04 8.45 -3.30
CA ALA A 100 -8.63 9.48 -2.34
C ALA A 100 -8.35 10.74 -3.16
N ASP A 101 -9.28 11.67 -3.14
CA ASP A 101 -9.22 12.85 -4.01
C ASP A 101 -8.00 13.72 -3.76
N SER A 102 -7.48 13.70 -2.53
CA SER A 102 -6.31 14.50 -2.17
C SER A 102 -4.98 13.86 -2.57
N VAL A 103 -5.03 12.63 -3.11
CA VAL A 103 -3.81 11.92 -3.53
C VAL A 103 -3.77 11.88 -5.04
N LYS A 104 -2.69 12.44 -5.60
CA LYS A 104 -2.51 12.46 -7.05
C LYS A 104 -2.19 11.07 -7.59
N PRO A 105 -2.57 10.76 -8.83
CA PRO A 105 -2.18 9.49 -9.44
C PRO A 105 -0.67 9.29 -9.44
N LEU A 106 -0.24 8.05 -9.27
CA LEU A 106 1.17 7.67 -9.35
C LEU A 106 1.52 7.30 -10.78
N VAL A 107 2.63 7.85 -11.29
CA VAL A 107 3.14 7.50 -12.61
C VAL A 107 4.17 6.39 -12.43
N ILE A 108 3.92 5.24 -13.05
CA ILE A 108 4.74 4.05 -12.91
C ILE A 108 4.87 3.39 -14.29
N SER A 109 6.02 2.75 -14.56
CA SER A 109 6.25 2.15 -15.86
C SER A 109 5.17 1.14 -16.24
N LYS A 110 4.88 1.05 -17.52
CA LYS A 110 3.85 0.17 -18.06
C LYS A 110 4.05 -1.29 -17.66
N LYS A 111 5.31 -1.72 -17.67
CA LYS A 111 5.66 -3.10 -17.30
C LYS A 111 5.23 -3.42 -15.87
N LEU A 112 5.49 -2.50 -14.94
CA LEU A 112 5.13 -2.71 -13.54
C LEU A 112 3.62 -2.58 -13.32
N LEU A 113 2.97 -1.70 -14.07
CA LEU A 113 1.50 -1.56 -13.99
C LEU A 113 0.80 -2.84 -14.42
N LYS A 114 1.34 -3.55 -15.40
CA LYS A 114 0.75 -4.82 -15.84
C LYS A 114 0.78 -5.87 -14.73
N VAL A 115 1.85 -5.88 -13.93
CA VAL A 115 1.95 -6.79 -12.79
C VAL A 115 0.86 -6.47 -11.76
N LEU A 116 0.68 -5.19 -11.44
CA LEU A 116 -0.37 -4.76 -10.53
C LEU A 116 -1.76 -5.07 -11.10
N GLN A 117 -1.97 -4.79 -12.37
CA GLN A 117 -3.24 -5.06 -13.04
C GLN A 117 -3.62 -6.53 -12.95
N ASN A 118 -2.65 -7.42 -13.21
CA ASN A 118 -2.89 -8.86 -13.13
C ASN A 118 -3.24 -9.29 -11.71
N TYR A 119 -2.55 -8.72 -10.72
CA TYR A 119 -2.83 -9.03 -9.32
C TYR A 119 -4.25 -8.62 -8.94
N ILE A 120 -4.65 -7.41 -9.31
CA ILE A 120 -6.00 -6.90 -9.02
C ILE A 120 -7.04 -7.73 -9.76
N TYR A 121 -6.80 -8.05 -11.01
CA TYR A 121 -7.71 -8.90 -11.79
C TYR A 121 -7.93 -10.24 -11.10
N ASP A 122 -6.85 -10.89 -10.68
CA ASP A 122 -6.96 -12.17 -9.97
C ASP A 122 -7.74 -12.05 -8.67
N CYS A 123 -7.51 -10.98 -7.91
CA CYS A 123 -8.19 -10.81 -6.63
C CYS A 123 -9.69 -10.55 -6.78
N TYR A 124 -10.08 -9.75 -7.75
CA TYR A 124 -11.46 -9.29 -7.86
C TYR A 124 -12.27 -10.07 -8.88
N CYS A 125 -11.71 -10.40 -10.03
CA CYS A 125 -12.47 -11.11 -11.07
C CYS A 125 -12.63 -12.58 -10.75
N LYS A 126 -11.59 -13.27 -10.32
CA LYS A 126 -11.68 -14.67 -9.93
C LYS A 126 -12.55 -14.86 -8.71
N ARG A 127 -12.42 -13.97 -7.72
CA ARG A 127 -13.19 -14.05 -6.50
C ARG A 127 -14.68 -13.96 -6.76
N LEU A 128 -15.07 -13.19 -7.77
CA LEU A 128 -16.48 -13.02 -8.17
C LEU A 128 -16.94 -14.07 -9.16
N GLY A 129 -16.08 -15.03 -9.51
CA GLY A 129 -16.43 -16.07 -10.47
C GLY A 129 -16.54 -15.59 -11.89
N ARG A 130 -15.99 -14.42 -12.21
CA ARG A 130 -16.01 -13.89 -13.57
C ARG A 130 -14.81 -14.39 -14.35
N GLU A 131 -15.07 -14.86 -15.56
CA GLU A 131 -14.01 -15.22 -16.50
C GLU A 131 -14.21 -14.41 -17.75
N GLU A 132 -13.12 -13.85 -18.23
CA GLU A 132 -13.10 -13.10 -19.47
C GLU A 132 -12.53 -13.95 -20.58
#